data_995eddb7e60b5c7bfa6e90d934f00e1e
#
_entry.id   995eddb7e60b5c7bfa6e90d934f00e1e
#
_cell.length_a   1.000
_cell.length_b   1.000
_cell.length_c   1.000
_cell.angle_alpha   90.00
_cell.angle_beta   90.00
_cell.angle_gamma   90.00
#
_symmetry.space_group_name_H-M   'P 1'
#
loop_
_entity.id
_entity.type
_entity.pdbx_description
1 polymer ?
#
loop_
_entity_poly.entity_id
_entity_poly.type
_entity_poly.pdbx_seq_one_letter_code
_entity_poly.pdbx_strand_id
1 'polypeptide(L)'
;MGKAIVIIDFNNLFRGSIMNITQEQYKNLFTNVIEEILQKNENNISEILVRLYGGWYQGHNLTNMASDVQTKVQQIDLFPIIKDKKKYDGSIEVVSTQYGLSEIWYNTLQEKAGIPRLRIDEEHQDTGCEQRKEICPVHILQKFLQKKATICRNPGCKTEHSKVFYRREQKMVDTMMTCDIITYSAEEDVAALYIVSDDIDLFPGIAISKVKNNSIDMNLFVRTTQTKLAYQQILSTYNINIKSLEL
;
A
#
# COMPACT_ATOMS: atom_id res chain seq x y z
N MET A 1 -21.55 20.09 7.08
CA MET A 1 -20.52 19.40 7.87
C MET A 1 -19.77 18.51 6.90
N GLY A 2 -18.45 18.59 6.89
CA GLY A 2 -17.62 17.87 5.91
C GLY A 2 -17.14 16.53 6.43
N LYS A 3 -16.77 15.65 5.50
CA LYS A 3 -16.18 14.35 5.72
C LYS A 3 -14.68 14.38 5.38
N ALA A 4 -13.86 13.73 6.19
CA ALA A 4 -12.46 13.43 5.86
C ALA A 4 -12.35 11.95 5.49
N ILE A 5 -11.69 11.67 4.37
CA ILE A 5 -11.39 10.31 3.94
C ILE A 5 -9.89 10.06 4.11
N VAL A 6 -9.55 8.99 4.82
CA VAL A 6 -8.16 8.54 5.05
C VAL A 6 -7.95 7.24 4.30
N ILE A 7 -7.13 7.26 3.26
CA ILE A 7 -6.81 6.13 2.40
C ILE A 7 -5.44 5.60 2.77
N ILE A 8 -5.35 4.37 3.27
CA ILE A 8 -4.12 3.77 3.77
C ILE A 8 -3.74 2.55 2.94
N ASP A 9 -2.57 2.60 2.32
CA ASP A 9 -1.91 1.44 1.73
C ASP A 9 -1.28 0.59 2.83
N PHE A 10 -1.99 -0.43 3.27
CA PHE A 10 -1.60 -1.25 4.41
C PHE A 10 -0.29 -2.00 4.19
N ASN A 11 -0.14 -2.65 3.06
CA ASN A 11 1.03 -3.48 2.81
C ASN A 11 2.29 -2.65 2.55
N ASN A 12 2.14 -1.48 1.95
CA ASN A 12 3.24 -0.55 1.75
C ASN A 12 3.72 0.01 3.09
N LEU A 13 2.77 0.35 3.95
CA LEU A 13 3.05 0.93 5.26
C LEU A 13 3.76 -0.05 6.20
N PHE A 14 3.37 -1.33 6.18
CA PHE A 14 3.86 -2.36 7.10
C PHE A 14 4.80 -3.39 6.44
N ARG A 15 5.60 -3.00 5.46
CA ARG A 15 6.56 -3.87 4.77
C ARG A 15 7.40 -4.69 5.75
N GLY A 16 7.32 -6.01 5.63
CA GLY A 16 8.17 -6.98 6.35
C GLY A 16 7.73 -7.32 7.78
N SER A 17 6.78 -6.61 8.40
CA SER A 17 6.36 -6.81 9.78
C SER A 17 4.90 -7.27 9.94
N ILE A 18 4.24 -7.63 8.86
CA ILE A 18 2.78 -7.81 8.80
C ILE A 18 2.25 -8.86 9.79
N MET A 19 3.03 -9.88 10.11
CA MET A 19 2.59 -10.97 11.01
C MET A 19 2.62 -10.63 12.50
N ASN A 20 3.27 -9.53 12.89
CA ASN A 20 3.54 -9.20 14.30
C ASN A 20 3.06 -7.82 14.74
N ILE A 21 2.24 -7.15 13.95
CA ILE A 21 1.71 -5.83 14.34
C ILE A 21 0.75 -6.02 15.50
N THR A 22 1.03 -5.37 16.62
CA THR A 22 0.17 -5.42 17.79
C THR A 22 -1.05 -4.52 17.63
N GLN A 23 -2.10 -4.78 18.40
CA GLN A 23 -3.28 -3.90 18.43
C GLN A 23 -2.92 -2.46 18.81
N GLU A 24 -1.96 -2.30 19.72
CA GLU A 24 -1.46 -0.99 20.15
C GLU A 24 -0.77 -0.24 19.01
N GLN A 25 0.04 -0.91 18.20
CA GLN A 25 0.67 -0.31 17.01
C GLN A 25 -0.37 0.15 15.98
N TYR A 26 -1.44 -0.63 15.77
CA TYR A 26 -2.57 -0.18 14.94
C TYR A 26 -3.23 1.06 15.52
N LYS A 27 -3.56 1.03 16.81
CA LYS A 27 -4.19 2.16 17.48
C LYS A 27 -3.34 3.41 17.38
N ASN A 28 -2.04 3.31 17.62
CA ASN A 28 -1.11 4.44 17.53
C ASN A 28 -1.04 5.01 16.11
N LEU A 29 -0.97 4.15 15.09
CA LEU A 29 -1.00 4.60 13.70
C LEU A 29 -2.24 5.44 13.39
N PHE A 30 -3.42 4.90 13.69
CA PHE A 30 -4.66 5.61 13.42
C PHE A 30 -4.77 6.89 14.25
N THR A 31 -4.38 6.85 15.51
CA THR A 31 -4.39 8.03 16.38
C THR A 31 -3.49 9.13 15.81
N ASN A 32 -2.27 8.82 15.41
CA ASN A 32 -1.33 9.80 14.86
C ASN A 32 -1.89 10.47 13.60
N VAL A 33 -2.43 9.69 12.66
CA VAL A 33 -3.03 10.23 11.44
C VAL A 33 -4.26 11.09 11.77
N ILE A 34 -5.12 10.64 12.68
CA ILE A 34 -6.33 11.37 13.05
C ILE A 34 -6.02 12.65 13.84
N GLU A 35 -5.05 12.61 14.74
CA GLU A 35 -4.61 13.82 15.45
C GLU A 35 -4.11 14.90 14.50
N GLU A 36 -3.38 14.52 13.46
CA GLU A 36 -2.93 15.42 12.42
C GLU A 36 -4.09 16.03 11.62
N ILE A 37 -5.12 15.22 11.32
CA ILE A 37 -6.36 15.69 10.70
C ILE A 37 -7.06 16.71 11.60
N LEU A 38 -7.19 16.39 12.89
CA LEU A 38 -7.89 17.24 13.83
C LEU A 38 -7.14 18.51 14.19
N GLN A 39 -5.80 18.53 14.14
CA GLN A 39 -4.99 19.75 14.33
C GLN A 39 -5.21 20.76 13.21
N LYS A 40 -5.46 20.30 11.99
CA LYS A 40 -5.68 21.12 10.81
C LYS A 40 -7.14 21.49 10.55
N ASN A 41 -8.03 21.26 11.49
CA ASN A 41 -9.47 21.30 11.27
C ASN A 41 -10.02 22.71 10.97
N GLU A 42 -9.55 23.33 9.90
CA GLU A 42 -10.13 24.52 9.30
C GLU A 42 -11.40 24.19 8.49
N ASN A 43 -11.60 22.92 8.11
CA ASN A 43 -12.57 22.47 7.11
C ASN A 43 -13.91 22.00 7.68
N ASN A 44 -14.23 22.29 8.91
CA ASN A 44 -15.54 21.90 9.49
C ASN A 44 -15.86 20.40 9.41
N ILE A 45 -14.84 19.53 9.52
CA ILE A 45 -14.96 18.06 9.49
C ILE A 45 -15.73 17.61 10.72
N SER A 46 -16.67 16.67 10.54
CA SER A 46 -17.44 16.01 11.60
C SER A 46 -17.44 14.50 11.51
N GLU A 47 -17.02 13.96 10.35
CA GLU A 47 -16.94 12.52 10.10
C GLU A 47 -15.56 12.17 9.52
N ILE A 48 -14.98 11.07 9.98
CA ILE A 48 -13.68 10.56 9.51
C ILE A 48 -13.85 9.10 9.11
N LEU A 49 -13.68 8.81 7.81
CA LEU A 49 -13.69 7.45 7.29
C LEU A 49 -12.27 7.00 6.97
N VAL A 50 -11.79 5.98 7.67
CA VAL A 50 -10.48 5.36 7.42
C VAL A 50 -10.67 4.12 6.56
N ARG A 51 -10.02 4.05 5.40
CA ARG A 51 -10.09 2.94 4.46
C ARG A 51 -8.73 2.28 4.30
N LEU A 52 -8.64 0.99 4.66
CA LEU A 52 -7.43 0.18 4.60
C LEU A 52 -7.43 -0.66 3.32
N TYR A 53 -6.44 -0.46 2.46
CA TYR A 53 -6.26 -1.19 1.22
C TYR A 53 -5.11 -2.18 1.35
N GLY A 54 -5.31 -3.39 0.81
CA GLY A 54 -4.30 -4.43 0.88
C GLY A 54 -4.66 -5.68 0.09
N GLY A 55 -3.75 -6.64 0.09
CA GLY A 55 -3.95 -7.96 -0.52
C GLY A 55 -4.83 -8.87 0.33
N TRP A 56 -6.12 -8.53 0.43
CA TRP A 56 -7.06 -9.16 1.36
C TRP A 56 -7.56 -10.55 0.93
N TYR A 57 -7.64 -10.81 -0.37
CA TYR A 57 -8.21 -12.05 -0.92
C TYR A 57 -7.22 -12.78 -1.81
N GLN A 58 -7.05 -14.10 -1.56
CA GLN A 58 -6.37 -15.03 -2.45
C GLN A 58 -7.42 -15.91 -3.12
N GLY A 59 -7.63 -15.73 -4.41
CA GLY A 59 -8.84 -16.23 -5.05
C GLY A 59 -10.07 -15.60 -4.39
N HIS A 60 -11.03 -16.43 -4.00
CA HIS A 60 -12.24 -16.02 -3.28
C HIS A 60 -12.10 -16.09 -1.74
N ASN A 61 -10.94 -16.51 -1.23
CA ASN A 61 -10.72 -16.70 0.19
C ASN A 61 -10.07 -15.48 0.83
N LEU A 62 -10.59 -15.07 1.97
CA LEU A 62 -9.94 -14.05 2.80
C LEU A 62 -8.59 -14.60 3.30
N THR A 63 -7.55 -13.80 3.20
CA THR A 63 -6.22 -14.18 3.70
C THR A 63 -6.18 -14.18 5.23
N ASN A 64 -5.29 -14.97 5.84
CA ASN A 64 -5.09 -14.95 7.29
C ASN A 64 -4.71 -13.55 7.80
N MET A 65 -3.93 -12.82 7.00
CA MET A 65 -3.58 -11.43 7.28
C MET A 65 -4.82 -10.54 7.33
N ALA A 66 -5.71 -10.65 6.35
CA ALA A 66 -6.93 -9.85 6.32
C ALA A 66 -7.85 -10.15 7.51
N SER A 67 -7.99 -11.43 7.88
CA SER A 67 -8.77 -11.83 9.06
C SER A 67 -8.18 -11.28 10.36
N ASP A 68 -6.85 -11.30 10.50
CA ASP A 68 -6.16 -10.73 11.66
C ASP A 68 -6.35 -9.21 11.74
N VAL A 69 -6.18 -8.50 10.60
CA VAL A 69 -6.40 -7.05 10.50
C VAL A 69 -7.83 -6.69 10.85
N GLN A 70 -8.82 -7.37 10.29
CA GLN A 70 -10.24 -7.12 10.58
C GLN A 70 -10.53 -7.31 12.08
N THR A 71 -10.03 -8.39 12.68
CA THR A 71 -10.24 -8.67 14.09
C THR A 71 -9.64 -7.57 14.97
N LYS A 72 -8.41 -7.14 14.68
CA LYS A 72 -7.73 -6.09 15.46
C LYS A 72 -8.40 -4.74 15.29
N VAL A 73 -8.79 -4.39 14.06
CA VAL A 73 -9.47 -3.12 13.76
C VAL A 73 -10.82 -3.03 14.47
N GLN A 74 -11.60 -4.11 14.48
CA GLN A 74 -12.88 -4.16 15.18
C GLN A 74 -12.77 -3.99 16.71
N GLN A 75 -11.60 -4.32 17.29
CA GLN A 75 -11.33 -4.17 18.72
C GLN A 75 -10.79 -2.79 19.10
N ILE A 76 -10.50 -1.93 18.12
CA ILE A 76 -10.03 -0.58 18.38
C ILE A 76 -11.23 0.33 18.61
N ASP A 77 -11.41 0.75 19.85
CA ASP A 77 -12.37 1.79 20.23
C ASP A 77 -11.73 3.17 19.99
N LEU A 78 -11.82 3.65 18.75
CA LEU A 78 -11.25 4.91 18.33
C LEU A 78 -12.30 6.00 18.17
N PHE A 79 -13.48 5.65 17.70
CA PHE A 79 -14.59 6.59 17.46
C PHE A 79 -15.76 6.33 18.40
N PRO A 80 -16.50 7.38 18.84
CA PRO A 80 -16.30 8.79 18.49
C PRO A 80 -15.13 9.45 19.24
N ILE A 81 -14.44 10.38 18.57
CA ILE A 81 -13.41 11.20 19.20
C ILE A 81 -14.06 12.50 19.70
N ILE A 82 -13.74 12.91 20.93
CA ILE A 82 -14.17 14.20 21.48
C ILE A 82 -12.93 15.08 21.69
N LYS A 83 -12.87 16.18 20.94
CA LYS A 83 -11.79 17.17 21.03
C LYS A 83 -12.38 18.58 21.01
N ASP A 84 -11.94 19.43 21.91
CA ASP A 84 -12.38 20.82 21.99
C ASP A 84 -13.92 21.00 22.03
N LYS A 85 -14.63 20.11 22.76
CA LYS A 85 -16.09 20.02 22.86
C LYS A 85 -16.80 19.64 21.57
N LYS A 86 -16.08 19.28 20.52
CA LYS A 86 -16.63 18.81 19.25
C LYS A 86 -16.50 17.29 19.18
N LYS A 87 -17.57 16.64 18.74
CA LYS A 87 -17.63 15.20 18.50
C LYS A 87 -17.30 14.92 17.03
N TYR A 88 -16.41 13.97 16.80
CA TYR A 88 -16.06 13.44 15.49
C TYR A 88 -16.49 11.98 15.43
N ASP A 89 -17.48 11.70 14.61
CA ASP A 89 -17.88 10.34 14.31
C ASP A 89 -16.97 9.75 13.23
N GLY A 90 -16.89 8.43 13.14
CA GLY A 90 -16.06 7.81 12.11
C GLY A 90 -16.06 6.29 12.19
N SER A 91 -15.36 5.69 11.24
CA SER A 91 -15.18 4.25 11.15
C SER A 91 -13.86 3.89 10.48
N ILE A 92 -13.42 2.64 10.71
CA ILE A 92 -12.26 2.05 10.03
C ILE A 92 -12.77 0.86 9.23
N GLU A 93 -12.49 0.85 7.94
CA GLU A 93 -12.94 -0.18 7.00
C GLU A 93 -11.74 -0.91 6.38
N VAL A 94 -11.77 -2.24 6.42
CA VAL A 94 -10.89 -3.08 5.61
C VAL A 94 -11.55 -3.24 4.23
N VAL A 95 -11.00 -2.56 3.24
CA VAL A 95 -11.66 -2.37 1.94
C VAL A 95 -11.65 -3.64 1.12
N SER A 96 -12.83 -4.17 0.84
CA SER A 96 -13.05 -5.27 -0.09
C SER A 96 -13.82 -4.85 -1.36
N THR A 97 -14.46 -3.67 -1.29
CA THR A 97 -15.25 -3.09 -2.38
C THR A 97 -14.76 -1.68 -2.66
N GLN A 98 -14.86 -1.25 -3.90
CA GLN A 98 -14.59 0.12 -4.29
C GLN A 98 -15.79 1.00 -3.92
N TYR A 99 -15.54 2.27 -3.61
CA TYR A 99 -16.61 3.22 -3.31
C TYR A 99 -17.61 3.32 -4.46
N GLY A 100 -18.89 3.26 -4.11
CA GLY A 100 -19.98 3.29 -5.08
C GLY A 100 -20.28 1.96 -5.78
N LEU A 101 -19.52 0.89 -5.49
CA LEU A 101 -19.78 -0.46 -5.99
C LEU A 101 -20.15 -1.41 -4.85
N SER A 102 -20.91 -2.44 -5.18
CA SER A 102 -21.29 -3.52 -4.25
C SER A 102 -20.46 -4.80 -4.42
N GLU A 103 -19.72 -4.90 -5.52
CA GLU A 103 -18.94 -6.07 -5.86
C GLU A 103 -17.65 -6.15 -5.04
N ILE A 104 -17.40 -7.34 -4.46
CA ILE A 104 -16.14 -7.62 -3.78
C ILE A 104 -15.04 -7.87 -4.82
N TRP A 105 -13.92 -7.17 -4.69
CA TRP A 105 -12.73 -7.40 -5.49
C TRP A 105 -11.92 -8.55 -4.93
N TYR A 106 -12.15 -9.72 -5.50
CA TYR A 106 -11.41 -10.95 -5.16
C TYR A 106 -10.01 -10.95 -5.78
N ASN A 107 -9.17 -11.86 -5.28
CA ASN A 107 -7.85 -12.14 -5.83
C ASN A 107 -6.88 -10.93 -5.79
N THR A 108 -7.02 -10.10 -4.77
CA THR A 108 -6.12 -8.96 -4.52
C THR A 108 -4.73 -9.36 -4.05
N LEU A 109 -4.53 -10.63 -3.65
CA LEU A 109 -3.23 -11.27 -3.42
C LEU A 109 -3.11 -12.49 -4.33
N GLN A 110 -2.06 -12.54 -5.16
CA GLN A 110 -1.79 -13.65 -6.07
C GLN A 110 -0.45 -14.31 -5.77
N GLU A 111 -0.42 -15.63 -5.83
CA GLU A 111 0.82 -16.39 -5.86
C GLU A 111 1.17 -16.71 -7.31
N LYS A 112 2.33 -16.26 -7.75
CA LYS A 112 2.87 -16.58 -9.07
C LYS A 112 4.02 -17.55 -8.92
N ALA A 113 3.84 -18.75 -9.45
CA ALA A 113 4.92 -19.71 -9.59
C ALA A 113 5.96 -19.22 -10.59
N GLY A 114 7.21 -19.56 -10.34
CA GLY A 114 8.32 -19.31 -11.24
C GLY A 114 9.35 -18.31 -10.70
N ILE A 115 10.46 -18.29 -11.40
CA ILE A 115 11.61 -17.46 -11.06
C ILE A 115 11.41 -16.08 -11.68
N PRO A 116 11.57 -14.99 -10.91
CA PRO A 116 11.48 -13.64 -11.44
C PRO A 116 12.53 -13.42 -12.55
N ARG A 117 12.20 -12.58 -13.54
CA ARG A 117 13.15 -12.16 -14.58
C ARG A 117 14.10 -11.14 -13.97
N LEU A 118 15.24 -11.59 -13.50
CA LEU A 118 16.33 -10.72 -13.09
C LEU A 118 17.22 -10.42 -14.31
N ARG A 119 17.70 -9.19 -14.42
CA ARG A 119 18.73 -8.77 -15.35
C ARG A 119 19.97 -8.42 -14.53
N ILE A 120 21.14 -8.72 -15.09
CA ILE A 120 22.40 -8.26 -14.54
C ILE A 120 22.73 -6.95 -15.24
N ASP A 121 23.16 -5.96 -14.47
CA ASP A 121 23.62 -4.69 -14.97
C ASP A 121 24.81 -4.90 -15.94
N GLU A 122 24.75 -4.25 -17.10
CA GLU A 122 25.75 -4.38 -18.15
C GLU A 122 27.14 -3.94 -17.65
N GLU A 123 27.22 -2.92 -16.81
CA GLU A 123 28.48 -2.49 -16.20
C GLU A 123 29.12 -3.56 -15.32
N HIS A 124 28.32 -4.47 -14.73
CA HIS A 124 28.81 -5.57 -13.92
C HIS A 124 29.18 -6.83 -14.72
N GLN A 125 28.86 -6.88 -16.02
CA GLN A 125 29.25 -7.99 -16.87
C GLN A 125 30.76 -7.98 -17.17
N ASP A 126 31.39 -6.81 -17.18
CA ASP A 126 32.79 -6.62 -17.53
C ASP A 126 33.76 -6.59 -16.34
N THR A 127 33.29 -6.65 -15.10
CA THR A 127 34.09 -6.46 -13.87
C THR A 127 34.97 -7.65 -13.47
N GLY A 128 35.51 -8.45 -14.39
CA GLY A 128 36.49 -9.47 -14.07
C GLY A 128 36.00 -10.66 -13.23
N CYS A 129 34.69 -10.77 -12.99
CA CYS A 129 34.04 -11.96 -12.41
C CYS A 129 34.25 -13.21 -13.28
N GLU A 130 34.68 -13.05 -14.53
CA GLU A 130 34.95 -14.14 -15.46
C GLU A 130 35.97 -15.15 -14.94
N GLN A 131 36.96 -14.70 -14.19
CA GLN A 131 38.02 -15.57 -13.65
C GLN A 131 37.56 -16.46 -12.49
N ARG A 132 36.36 -16.22 -11.94
CA ARG A 132 35.80 -16.98 -10.80
C ARG A 132 34.35 -17.42 -11.04
N LYS A 133 34.02 -17.79 -12.26
CA LYS A 133 32.63 -18.16 -12.68
C LYS A 133 32.01 -19.24 -11.80
N GLU A 134 32.79 -20.16 -11.28
CA GLU A 134 32.31 -21.30 -10.49
C GLU A 134 31.88 -20.91 -9.06
N ILE A 135 32.49 -19.88 -8.49
CA ILE A 135 32.26 -19.44 -7.10
C ILE A 135 31.53 -18.09 -6.99
N CYS A 136 31.32 -17.38 -8.10
CA CYS A 136 30.64 -16.11 -8.11
C CYS A 136 29.12 -16.30 -7.87
N PRO A 137 28.55 -15.77 -6.76
CA PRO A 137 27.13 -15.93 -6.45
C PRO A 137 26.22 -15.39 -7.55
N VAL A 138 26.61 -14.30 -8.21
CA VAL A 138 25.84 -13.66 -9.29
C VAL A 138 25.78 -14.58 -10.50
N HIS A 139 26.91 -15.19 -10.89
CA HIS A 139 26.99 -16.11 -12.01
C HIS A 139 26.23 -17.43 -11.73
N ILE A 140 26.32 -17.94 -10.50
CA ILE A 140 25.54 -19.10 -10.06
C ILE A 140 24.04 -18.81 -10.13
N LEU A 141 23.63 -17.63 -9.62
CA LEU A 141 22.25 -17.19 -9.68
C LEU A 141 21.77 -17.02 -11.12
N GLN A 142 22.55 -16.40 -12.00
CA GLN A 142 22.23 -16.22 -13.41
C GLN A 142 22.03 -17.58 -14.11
N LYS A 143 22.94 -18.52 -13.92
CA LYS A 143 22.81 -19.89 -14.46
C LYS A 143 21.56 -20.59 -13.94
N PHE A 144 21.25 -20.41 -12.67
CA PHE A 144 20.05 -20.96 -12.05
C PHE A 144 18.79 -20.38 -12.68
N LEU A 145 18.73 -19.06 -12.85
CA LEU A 145 17.60 -18.34 -13.43
C LEU A 145 17.35 -18.68 -14.91
N GLN A 146 18.40 -19.03 -15.65
CA GLN A 146 18.30 -19.45 -17.06
C GLN A 146 17.74 -20.86 -17.22
N LYS A 147 17.83 -21.71 -16.20
CA LYS A 147 17.44 -23.14 -16.22
C LYS A 147 15.98 -23.37 -15.85
N LYS A 148 15.05 -22.65 -16.43
CA LYS A 148 13.62 -22.66 -16.05
C LYS A 148 12.95 -24.02 -16.08
N ALA A 149 13.33 -24.89 -17.02
CA ALA A 149 12.71 -26.21 -17.22
C ALA A 149 13.58 -27.38 -16.72
N THR A 150 14.60 -27.09 -15.90
CA THR A 150 15.53 -28.13 -15.45
C THR A 150 14.91 -28.92 -14.31
N ILE A 151 14.78 -30.22 -14.49
CA ILE A 151 14.39 -31.17 -13.45
C ILE A 151 15.58 -31.42 -12.51
N CYS A 152 15.30 -31.56 -11.22
CA CYS A 152 16.30 -31.88 -10.22
C CYS A 152 17.08 -33.15 -10.60
N ARG A 153 18.42 -33.11 -10.51
CA ARG A 153 19.29 -34.23 -10.89
C ARG A 153 19.38 -35.29 -9.83
N ASN A 154 18.79 -35.10 -8.65
CA ASN A 154 18.79 -36.16 -7.62
C ASN A 154 17.92 -37.34 -8.06
N PRO A 155 18.44 -38.59 -7.93
CA PRO A 155 17.69 -39.77 -8.27
C PRO A 155 16.33 -39.78 -7.53
N GLY A 156 15.26 -39.97 -8.29
CA GLY A 156 13.89 -39.98 -7.74
C GLY A 156 13.22 -38.63 -7.53
N CYS A 157 13.93 -37.50 -7.62
CA CYS A 157 13.33 -36.18 -7.57
C CYS A 157 12.89 -35.76 -8.97
N LYS A 158 11.56 -35.54 -9.17
CA LYS A 158 10.98 -35.07 -10.44
C LYS A 158 10.63 -33.58 -10.40
N THR A 159 11.15 -32.85 -9.42
CA THR A 159 10.79 -31.43 -9.20
C THR A 159 11.46 -30.53 -10.24
N GLU A 160 10.69 -29.73 -10.93
CA GLU A 160 11.18 -28.68 -11.81
C GLU A 160 11.56 -27.44 -10.99
N HIS A 161 12.73 -26.83 -11.29
CA HIS A 161 13.20 -25.62 -10.59
C HIS A 161 12.17 -24.50 -10.59
N SER A 162 11.48 -24.28 -11.71
CA SER A 162 10.47 -23.23 -11.85
C SER A 162 9.24 -23.43 -10.95
N LYS A 163 8.99 -24.66 -10.47
CA LYS A 163 7.85 -24.99 -9.61
C LYS A 163 8.16 -24.89 -8.12
N VAL A 164 9.43 -24.76 -7.75
CA VAL A 164 9.87 -24.62 -6.33
C VAL A 164 9.69 -23.23 -5.80
N PHE A 165 9.74 -22.25 -6.69
CA PHE A 165 9.69 -20.84 -6.31
C PHE A 165 8.35 -20.23 -6.66
N TYR A 166 7.84 -19.45 -5.73
CA TYR A 166 6.68 -18.60 -5.96
C TYR A 166 6.93 -17.23 -5.32
N ARG A 167 6.23 -16.25 -5.84
CA ARG A 167 6.20 -14.91 -5.25
C ARG A 167 4.77 -14.50 -5.01
N ARG A 168 4.54 -13.74 -3.96
CA ARG A 168 3.27 -13.10 -3.69
C ARG A 168 3.27 -11.70 -4.25
N GLU A 169 2.26 -11.37 -5.00
CA GLU A 169 2.06 -10.04 -5.57
C GLU A 169 0.67 -9.54 -5.20
N GLN A 170 0.61 -8.29 -4.76
CA GLN A 170 -0.66 -7.59 -4.72
C GLN A 170 -1.12 -7.28 -6.15
N LYS A 171 -2.43 -7.31 -6.35
CA LYS A 171 -3.07 -6.94 -7.60
C LYS A 171 -4.25 -6.04 -7.34
N MET A 172 -4.45 -5.08 -8.22
CA MET A 172 -5.56 -4.13 -8.20
C MET A 172 -5.58 -3.13 -7.02
N VAL A 173 -4.77 -3.33 -5.97
CA VAL A 173 -4.82 -2.50 -4.76
C VAL A 173 -4.57 -1.03 -5.10
N ASP A 174 -3.47 -0.72 -5.81
CA ASP A 174 -3.14 0.64 -6.22
C ASP A 174 -4.20 1.24 -7.17
N THR A 175 -4.77 0.40 -8.04
CA THR A 175 -5.88 0.81 -8.91
C THR A 175 -7.14 1.13 -8.11
N MET A 176 -7.49 0.31 -7.12
CA MET A 176 -8.64 0.57 -6.24
C MET A 176 -8.44 1.87 -5.46
N MET A 177 -7.26 2.05 -4.88
CA MET A 177 -6.91 3.30 -4.19
C MET A 177 -7.02 4.50 -5.12
N THR A 178 -6.44 4.42 -6.32
CA THR A 178 -6.48 5.48 -7.32
C THR A 178 -7.92 5.84 -7.71
N CYS A 179 -8.75 4.84 -7.98
CA CYS A 179 -10.16 5.06 -8.31
C CYS A 179 -10.91 5.73 -7.16
N ASP A 180 -10.70 5.28 -5.92
CA ASP A 180 -11.37 5.85 -4.76
C ASP A 180 -10.86 7.27 -4.45
N ILE A 181 -9.58 7.57 -4.63
CA ILE A 181 -9.03 8.93 -4.54
C ILE A 181 -9.77 9.87 -5.52
N ILE A 182 -9.93 9.43 -6.77
CA ILE A 182 -10.60 10.22 -7.81
C ILE A 182 -12.09 10.39 -7.48
N THR A 183 -12.75 9.33 -7.05
CA THR A 183 -14.19 9.34 -6.76
C THR A 183 -14.51 10.21 -5.55
N TYR A 184 -13.81 9.98 -4.42
CA TYR A 184 -14.01 10.81 -3.22
C TYR A 184 -13.66 12.28 -3.42
N SER A 185 -12.68 12.57 -4.27
CA SER A 185 -12.33 13.97 -4.56
C SER A 185 -13.44 14.72 -5.29
N ALA A 186 -14.37 14.02 -5.90
CA ALA A 186 -15.52 14.58 -6.63
C ALA A 186 -16.78 14.70 -5.77
N GLU A 187 -16.81 14.11 -4.57
CA GLU A 187 -17.97 14.17 -3.67
C GLU A 187 -18.07 15.53 -2.98
N GLU A 188 -19.25 16.10 -2.96
CA GLU A 188 -19.51 17.45 -2.41
C GLU A 188 -19.35 17.51 -0.88
N ASP A 189 -19.57 16.39 -0.18
CA ASP A 189 -19.47 16.29 1.28
C ASP A 189 -18.07 15.95 1.77
N VAL A 190 -17.12 15.63 0.86
CA VAL A 190 -15.73 15.34 1.19
C VAL A 190 -14.91 16.64 1.20
N ALA A 191 -14.56 17.08 2.41
CA ALA A 191 -13.78 18.30 2.61
C ALA A 191 -12.26 18.07 2.48
N ALA A 192 -11.79 16.86 2.85
CA ALA A 192 -10.36 16.54 2.83
C ALA A 192 -10.08 15.08 2.50
N LEU A 193 -8.97 14.85 1.79
CA LEU A 193 -8.38 13.53 1.54
C LEU A 193 -7.01 13.44 2.20
N TYR A 194 -6.80 12.34 2.92
CA TYR A 194 -5.55 11.99 3.57
C TYR A 194 -5.07 10.65 3.00
N ILE A 195 -3.94 10.65 2.30
CA ILE A 195 -3.40 9.47 1.62
C ILE A 195 -2.12 9.06 2.34
N VAL A 196 -2.05 7.81 2.77
CA VAL A 196 -0.91 7.25 3.50
C VAL A 196 -0.31 6.13 2.65
N SER A 197 0.75 6.44 1.91
CA SER A 197 1.46 5.49 1.07
C SER A 197 2.83 6.03 0.65
N ASP A 198 3.80 5.12 0.50
CA ASP A 198 5.08 5.40 -0.15
C ASP A 198 5.08 5.06 -1.66
N ASP A 199 3.93 4.66 -2.22
CA ASP A 199 3.85 4.23 -3.61
C ASP A 199 3.66 5.40 -4.57
N ILE A 200 4.63 5.61 -5.44
CA ILE A 200 4.61 6.68 -6.44
C ILE A 200 3.61 6.41 -7.59
N ASP A 201 3.12 5.19 -7.74
CA ASP A 201 2.15 4.83 -8.79
C ASP A 201 0.78 5.48 -8.54
N LEU A 202 0.54 6.03 -7.35
CA LEU A 202 -0.66 6.81 -7.02
C LEU A 202 -0.63 8.26 -7.57
N PHE A 203 0.51 8.76 -8.05
CA PHE A 203 0.66 10.15 -8.54
C PHE A 203 -0.37 10.57 -9.57
N PRO A 204 -0.62 9.79 -10.63
CA PRO A 204 -1.59 10.21 -11.65
C PRO A 204 -2.99 10.42 -11.06
N GLY A 205 -3.40 9.55 -10.13
CA GLY A 205 -4.69 9.66 -9.46
C GLY A 205 -4.78 10.89 -8.55
N ILE A 206 -3.76 11.15 -7.77
CA ILE A 206 -3.66 12.31 -6.88
C ILE A 206 -3.68 13.61 -7.69
N ALA A 207 -2.87 13.70 -8.73
CA ALA A 207 -2.77 14.88 -9.58
C ALA A 207 -4.09 15.19 -10.29
N ILE A 208 -4.72 14.19 -10.92
CA ILE A 208 -6.00 14.40 -11.64
C ILE A 208 -7.14 14.77 -10.70
N SER A 209 -7.16 14.22 -9.49
CA SER A 209 -8.14 14.55 -8.47
C SER A 209 -8.03 16.03 -8.05
N LYS A 210 -6.81 16.51 -7.85
CA LYS A 210 -6.57 17.91 -7.49
C LYS A 210 -6.87 18.88 -8.65
N VAL A 211 -6.59 18.47 -9.89
CA VAL A 211 -6.98 19.26 -11.09
C VAL A 211 -8.49 19.38 -11.23
N LYS A 212 -9.22 18.28 -10.98
CA LYS A 212 -10.70 18.24 -11.09
C LYS A 212 -11.37 19.01 -9.97
N ASN A 213 -10.84 18.93 -8.76
CA ASN A 213 -11.34 19.65 -7.59
C ASN A 213 -10.19 20.35 -6.87
N ASN A 214 -9.92 21.59 -7.27
CA ASN A 214 -8.83 22.38 -6.68
C ASN A 214 -9.12 22.81 -5.24
N SER A 215 -10.38 22.80 -4.81
CA SER A 215 -10.79 23.22 -3.46
C SER A 215 -10.59 22.14 -2.41
N ILE A 216 -10.50 20.86 -2.78
CA ILE A 216 -10.31 19.78 -1.82
C ILE A 216 -8.98 19.91 -1.10
N ASP A 217 -8.98 19.78 0.23
CA ASP A 217 -7.74 19.70 1.00
C ASP A 217 -7.13 18.30 0.84
N MET A 218 -5.93 18.24 0.24
CA MET A 218 -5.27 16.98 -0.05
C MET A 218 -3.93 16.89 0.68
N ASN A 219 -3.80 15.86 1.50
CA ASN A 219 -2.65 15.63 2.36
C ASN A 219 -2.07 14.24 2.11
N LEU A 220 -0.77 14.17 1.86
CA LEU A 220 -0.05 12.93 1.60
C LEU A 220 0.95 12.66 2.72
N PHE A 221 0.85 11.49 3.32
CA PHE A 221 1.74 11.01 4.36
C PHE A 221 2.66 9.93 3.81
N VAL A 222 3.97 10.14 3.95
CA VAL A 222 5.02 9.23 3.48
C VAL A 222 6.01 8.93 4.59
N ARG A 223 6.58 7.71 4.60
CA ARG A 223 7.56 7.30 5.61
C ARG A 223 8.98 7.62 5.21
N THR A 224 9.31 7.52 3.93
CA THR A 224 10.69 7.64 3.47
C THR A 224 10.98 9.04 2.96
N THR A 225 12.16 9.57 3.29
CA THR A 225 12.63 10.85 2.76
C THR A 225 12.75 10.82 1.24
N GLN A 226 13.16 9.69 0.66
CA GLN A 226 13.29 9.54 -0.79
C GLN A 226 11.94 9.68 -1.48
N THR A 227 10.91 9.00 -0.99
CA THR A 227 9.53 9.13 -1.50
C THR A 227 9.03 10.55 -1.33
N LYS A 228 9.27 11.17 -0.18
CA LYS A 228 8.89 12.56 0.07
C LYS A 228 9.47 13.51 -0.97
N LEU A 229 10.76 13.40 -1.28
CA LEU A 229 11.43 14.21 -2.30
C LEU A 229 10.85 13.98 -3.70
N ALA A 230 10.59 12.71 -4.07
CA ALA A 230 9.97 12.37 -5.35
C ALA A 230 8.57 13.00 -5.47
N TYR A 231 7.73 12.89 -4.44
CA TYR A 231 6.42 13.53 -4.41
C TYR A 231 6.49 15.05 -4.48
N GLN A 232 7.36 15.67 -3.69
CA GLN A 232 7.54 17.12 -3.71
C GLN A 232 7.94 17.62 -5.10
N GLN A 233 8.82 16.93 -5.79
CA GLN A 233 9.28 17.30 -7.12
C GLN A 233 8.14 17.22 -8.15
N ILE A 234 7.31 16.17 -8.10
CA ILE A 234 6.26 15.94 -9.09
C ILE A 234 4.98 16.74 -8.76
N LEU A 235 4.61 16.81 -7.48
CA LEU A 235 3.33 17.37 -7.04
C LEU A 235 3.43 18.82 -6.57
N SER A 236 4.59 19.46 -6.67
CA SER A 236 4.80 20.85 -6.22
C SER A 236 3.84 21.87 -6.85
N THR A 237 3.37 21.60 -8.07
CA THR A 237 2.46 22.48 -8.81
C THR A 237 0.98 22.34 -8.41
N TYR A 238 0.64 21.32 -7.61
CA TYR A 238 -0.76 20.97 -7.33
C TYR A 238 -1.26 21.41 -5.95
N ASN A 239 -0.44 22.14 -5.17
CA ASN A 239 -0.80 22.58 -3.81
C ASN A 239 -1.28 21.41 -2.92
N ILE A 240 -0.47 20.36 -2.83
CA ILE A 240 -0.70 19.16 -2.02
C ILE A 240 0.28 19.20 -0.85
N ASN A 241 -0.24 19.01 0.37
CA ASN A 241 0.59 18.95 1.57
C ASN A 241 1.27 17.58 1.68
N ILE A 242 2.60 17.54 1.71
CA ILE A 242 3.36 16.30 1.84
C ILE A 242 4.08 16.29 3.19
N LYS A 243 3.78 15.28 3.99
CA LYS A 243 4.27 15.13 5.36
C LYS A 243 5.01 13.82 5.55
N SER A 244 5.97 13.81 6.47
CA SER A 244 6.58 12.57 6.94
C SER A 244 5.67 11.94 8.01
N LEU A 245 5.48 10.62 7.92
CA LEU A 245 4.80 9.83 8.92
C LEU A 245 5.86 9.11 9.76
N GLU A 246 5.92 9.42 11.03
CA GLU A 246 6.72 8.71 12.02
C GLU A 246 5.84 7.63 12.67
N LEU A 247 6.24 6.34 12.52
CA LEU A 247 5.53 5.18 13.04
C LEU A 247 6.26 4.57 14.22
#